data_9308dd0a468fb031df6be22930196fbe
#
_entry.id   9308dd0a468fb031df6be22930196fbe
#
_cell.length_a   1.000
_cell.length_b   1.000
_cell.length_c   1.000
_cell.angle_alpha   90.00
_cell.angle_beta   90.00
_cell.angle_gamma   90.00
#
_symmetry.space_group_name_H-M   'P 1'
#
loop_
_entity.id
_entity.type
_entity.pdbx_description
1 polymer ?
#
loop_
_entity_poly.entity_id
_entity_poly.type
_entity_poly.pdbx_seq_one_letter_code
_entity_poly.pdbx_strand_id
1 'polypeptide(L)'
;MFEAKEKVCVSAHRGGRNHGIENTLTAFRNVMAMGVDMIETDVRMTADGFLVLMHDETVDRTTDGTGRVQDLTLAEVQKLNAAVHSDKPMAPEAPPLLKDLLELAREYPDVMLNIEFKDYPTEGNEEFAYTCAAAICDMLVEYGVEKRTWINSFSGKILEFVYKKWGERFHYHGFYPWFILGDMELDPECFVDVACMQHRYQNADGEVIKYEEPMCPQEWFQPLLDKGIMPLMAPSLQEYPKYDKAFSWGSCIVNTDEPEDMLAHLREMGLHT
;
A
#
# COMPACT_ATOMS: atom_id res chain seq x y z
N MET A 1 12.16 -14.06 7.10
CA MET A 1 11.22 -13.59 8.14
C MET A 1 11.55 -12.13 8.40
N PHE A 2 10.60 -11.24 8.25
CA PHE A 2 10.77 -9.82 8.56
C PHE A 2 10.95 -9.65 10.08
N GLU A 3 12.01 -9.01 10.51
CA GLU A 3 12.19 -8.61 11.91
C GLU A 3 11.82 -7.13 12.01
N ALA A 4 10.69 -6.84 12.65
CA ALA A 4 10.28 -5.48 12.93
C ALA A 4 11.31 -4.82 13.88
N LYS A 5 11.78 -3.61 13.55
CA LYS A 5 12.65 -2.82 14.44
C LYS A 5 11.89 -2.34 15.67
N GLU A 6 10.61 -2.08 15.51
CA GLU A 6 9.68 -1.57 16.50
C GLU A 6 8.62 -2.62 16.86
N LYS A 7 7.98 -2.48 18.01
CA LYS A 7 6.87 -3.36 18.41
C LYS A 7 5.65 -3.19 17.53
N VAL A 8 5.39 -1.94 17.10
CA VAL A 8 4.38 -1.58 16.11
C VAL A 8 5.02 -0.65 15.09
N CYS A 9 5.03 -1.07 13.82
CA CYS A 9 5.54 -0.29 12.70
C CYS A 9 4.46 0.65 12.16
N VAL A 10 4.84 1.87 11.83
CA VAL A 10 3.97 2.87 11.20
C VAL A 10 4.23 2.90 9.70
N SER A 11 3.19 2.59 8.92
CA SER A 11 3.15 2.74 7.47
C SER A 11 2.36 3.99 7.10
N ALA A 12 2.98 4.91 6.36
CA ALA A 12 2.31 6.13 5.89
C ALA A 12 1.52 5.83 4.60
N HIS A 13 0.18 5.73 4.70
CA HIS A 13 -0.73 5.45 3.60
C HIS A 13 -0.69 6.58 2.57
N ARG A 14 -0.24 6.27 1.34
CA ARG A 14 -0.05 7.23 0.24
C ARG A 14 0.80 8.45 0.60
N GLY A 15 1.73 8.31 1.58
CA GLY A 15 2.54 9.41 2.07
C GLY A 15 1.90 10.27 3.16
N GLY A 16 0.73 9.88 3.71
CA GLY A 16 0.03 10.58 4.79
C GLY A 16 -0.69 11.86 4.33
N ARG A 17 -1.99 11.94 4.54
CA ARG A 17 -2.84 13.02 3.99
C ARG A 17 -2.51 14.42 4.50
N ASN A 18 -1.96 14.54 5.71
CA ASN A 18 -1.68 15.84 6.32
C ASN A 18 -0.29 16.39 5.94
N HIS A 19 0.56 15.58 5.31
CA HIS A 19 1.96 15.89 5.04
C HIS A 19 2.26 16.22 3.58
N GLY A 20 1.24 16.17 2.73
CA GLY A 20 1.31 16.45 1.30
C GLY A 20 0.03 15.99 0.60
N ILE A 21 0.09 15.93 -0.71
CA ILE A 21 -0.95 15.32 -1.52
C ILE A 21 -0.63 13.83 -1.63
N GLU A 22 -1.67 12.99 -1.59
CA GLU A 22 -1.50 11.54 -1.72
C GLU A 22 -0.64 11.19 -2.94
N ASN A 23 0.25 10.20 -2.77
CA ASN A 23 1.10 9.65 -3.83
C ASN A 23 2.02 10.69 -4.50
N THR A 24 2.51 11.71 -3.78
CA THR A 24 3.48 12.69 -4.28
C THR A 24 4.85 12.54 -3.61
N LEU A 25 5.92 12.95 -4.31
CA LEU A 25 7.28 12.91 -3.73
C LEU A 25 7.41 13.84 -2.51
N THR A 26 6.70 14.97 -2.53
CA THR A 26 6.65 15.89 -1.39
C THR A 26 6.09 15.20 -0.15
N ALA A 27 4.97 14.47 -0.27
CA ALA A 27 4.39 13.72 0.84
C ALA A 27 5.35 12.64 1.35
N PHE A 28 5.90 11.81 0.45
CA PHE A 28 6.82 10.74 0.84
C PHE A 28 8.09 11.27 1.51
N ARG A 29 8.70 12.33 0.99
CA ARG A 29 9.88 12.96 1.62
C ARG A 29 9.57 13.42 3.06
N ASN A 30 8.41 14.05 3.26
CA ASN A 30 8.02 14.56 4.56
C ASN A 30 7.86 13.43 5.59
N VAL A 31 7.15 12.36 5.24
CA VAL A 31 6.92 11.25 6.19
C VAL A 31 8.17 10.40 6.41
N MET A 32 9.01 10.18 5.40
CA MET A 32 10.29 9.50 5.58
C MET A 32 11.23 10.29 6.50
N ALA A 33 11.29 11.62 6.35
CA ALA A 33 12.07 12.49 7.21
C ALA A 33 11.55 12.54 8.67
N MET A 34 10.26 12.24 8.87
CA MET A 34 9.62 12.14 10.18
C MET A 34 10.01 10.85 10.92
N GLY A 35 10.47 9.83 10.20
CA GLY A 35 10.93 8.56 10.75
C GLY A 35 9.85 7.48 10.79
N VAL A 36 8.95 7.44 9.80
CA VAL A 36 8.05 6.28 9.61
C VAL A 36 8.85 5.04 9.23
N ASP A 37 8.36 3.86 9.60
CA ASP A 37 9.01 2.59 9.28
C ASP A 37 8.79 2.16 7.83
N MET A 38 7.65 2.57 7.26
CA MET A 38 7.20 2.16 5.95
C MET A 38 6.44 3.30 5.27
N ILE A 39 6.52 3.34 3.96
CA ILE A 39 5.58 4.09 3.13
C ILE A 39 4.74 3.13 2.31
N GLU A 40 3.50 3.50 2.08
CA GLU A 40 2.62 2.78 1.17
C GLU A 40 2.29 3.68 -0.01
N THR A 41 2.22 3.09 -1.21
CA THR A 41 1.91 3.79 -2.46
C THR A 41 1.24 2.88 -3.46
N ASP A 42 0.50 3.49 -4.37
CA ASP A 42 -0.25 2.83 -5.43
C ASP A 42 0.44 3.03 -6.79
N VAL A 43 0.55 1.97 -7.59
CA VAL A 43 1.21 2.04 -8.89
C VAL A 43 0.27 1.60 -9.99
N ARG A 44 0.24 2.39 -11.08
CA ARG A 44 -0.43 2.11 -12.35
C ARG A 44 0.50 2.32 -13.52
N MET A 45 0.16 1.76 -14.68
CA MET A 45 0.96 1.91 -15.89
C MET A 45 0.22 2.78 -16.93
N THR A 46 0.96 3.68 -17.56
CA THR A 46 0.46 4.52 -18.67
C THR A 46 0.35 3.73 -19.97
N ALA A 47 -0.32 4.31 -20.99
CA ALA A 47 -0.45 3.70 -22.32
C ALA A 47 0.89 3.36 -23.00
N ASP A 48 1.94 4.13 -22.71
CA ASP A 48 3.27 3.98 -23.25
C ASP A 48 4.25 3.29 -22.26
N GLY A 49 3.70 2.61 -21.20
CA GLY A 49 4.43 1.67 -20.36
C GLY A 49 5.20 2.28 -19.17
N PHE A 50 4.94 3.52 -18.80
CA PHE A 50 5.56 4.14 -17.62
C PHE A 50 4.76 3.89 -16.35
N LEU A 51 5.45 3.63 -15.24
CA LEU A 51 4.87 3.35 -13.94
C LEU A 51 4.67 4.65 -13.15
N VAL A 52 3.42 5.00 -12.90
CA VAL A 52 2.98 6.25 -12.26
C VAL A 52 2.39 5.96 -10.90
N LEU A 53 2.63 6.82 -9.91
CA LEU A 53 2.02 6.71 -8.59
C LEU A 53 0.61 7.31 -8.63
N MET A 54 -0.40 6.45 -8.59
CA MET A 54 -1.80 6.83 -8.68
C MET A 54 -2.70 5.74 -8.10
N HIS A 55 -3.59 6.13 -7.18
CA HIS A 55 -4.56 5.18 -6.60
C HIS A 55 -5.69 4.84 -7.57
N ASP A 56 -6.40 5.87 -8.05
CA ASP A 56 -7.60 5.69 -8.84
C ASP A 56 -7.26 5.23 -10.27
N GLU A 57 -8.19 4.58 -10.90
CA GLU A 57 -8.08 4.19 -12.33
C GLU A 57 -8.00 5.43 -13.23
N THR A 58 -8.62 6.54 -12.81
CA THR A 58 -8.63 7.81 -13.52
C THR A 58 -7.87 8.89 -12.77
N VAL A 59 -7.40 9.90 -13.49
CA VAL A 59 -6.66 11.04 -12.91
C VAL A 59 -7.58 12.12 -12.33
N ASP A 60 -8.89 11.99 -12.48
CA ASP A 60 -9.90 13.03 -12.27
C ASP A 60 -10.00 13.54 -10.83
N ARG A 61 -9.88 12.66 -9.83
CA ARG A 61 -10.04 13.04 -8.42
C ARG A 61 -8.86 13.80 -7.86
N THR A 62 -7.66 13.45 -8.28
CA THR A 62 -6.41 13.92 -7.68
C THR A 62 -5.63 14.90 -8.54
N THR A 63 -6.10 15.20 -9.77
CA THR A 63 -5.43 16.13 -10.68
C THR A 63 -6.42 17.06 -11.38
N ASP A 64 -5.91 18.01 -12.15
CA ASP A 64 -6.68 18.88 -13.04
C ASP A 64 -6.99 18.25 -14.42
N GLY A 65 -6.67 16.98 -14.62
CA GLY A 65 -6.94 16.23 -15.84
C GLY A 65 -8.17 15.35 -15.75
N THR A 66 -8.41 14.59 -16.82
CA THR A 66 -9.49 13.60 -16.93
C THR A 66 -9.04 12.38 -17.72
N GLY A 67 -9.60 11.22 -17.42
CA GLY A 67 -9.36 9.98 -18.16
C GLY A 67 -8.61 8.91 -17.37
N ARG A 68 -8.55 7.71 -17.95
CA ARG A 68 -7.89 6.56 -17.32
C ARG A 68 -6.39 6.65 -17.50
N VAL A 69 -5.63 6.33 -16.46
CA VAL A 69 -4.15 6.32 -16.49
C VAL A 69 -3.63 5.47 -17.65
N GLN A 70 -4.20 4.29 -17.86
CA GLN A 70 -3.79 3.36 -18.92
C GLN A 70 -4.06 3.87 -20.36
N ASP A 71 -4.86 4.91 -20.54
CA ASP A 71 -5.18 5.52 -21.83
C ASP A 71 -4.33 6.79 -22.09
N LEU A 72 -3.61 7.28 -21.08
CA LEU A 72 -2.75 8.47 -21.15
C LEU A 72 -1.29 8.07 -21.35
N THR A 73 -0.56 8.87 -22.12
CA THR A 73 0.89 8.78 -22.22
C THR A 73 1.59 9.47 -21.05
N LEU A 74 2.84 9.12 -20.77
CA LEU A 74 3.65 9.84 -19.78
C LEU A 74 3.66 11.35 -20.03
N ALA A 75 3.79 11.78 -21.30
CA ALA A 75 3.83 13.19 -21.65
C ALA A 75 2.52 13.94 -21.34
N GLU A 76 1.39 13.25 -21.29
CA GLU A 76 0.10 13.79 -20.86
C GLU A 76 0.03 13.83 -19.33
N VAL A 77 0.39 12.74 -18.64
CA VAL A 77 0.41 12.66 -17.18
C VAL A 77 1.33 13.71 -16.55
N GLN A 78 2.50 13.96 -17.13
CA GLN A 78 3.45 14.97 -16.64
C GLN A 78 2.98 16.43 -16.77
N LYS A 79 1.91 16.70 -17.50
CA LYS A 79 1.29 18.04 -17.58
C LYS A 79 0.25 18.27 -16.50
N LEU A 80 -0.16 17.21 -15.80
CA LEU A 80 -1.18 17.29 -14.77
C LEU A 80 -0.61 17.92 -13.50
N ASN A 81 -1.50 18.52 -12.74
CA ASN A 81 -1.19 19.08 -11.43
C ASN A 81 -1.96 18.34 -10.34
N ALA A 82 -1.27 17.51 -9.56
CA ALA A 82 -1.86 16.83 -8.42
C ALA A 82 -2.19 17.78 -7.25
N ALA A 83 -1.61 19.00 -7.23
CA ALA A 83 -1.83 19.98 -6.17
C ALA A 83 -3.16 20.78 -6.31
N VAL A 84 -3.89 20.61 -7.41
CA VAL A 84 -5.05 21.44 -7.74
C VAL A 84 -6.20 21.35 -6.72
N HIS A 85 -6.36 20.18 -6.08
CA HIS A 85 -7.43 19.94 -5.11
C HIS A 85 -6.94 19.98 -3.64
N SER A 86 -5.73 20.52 -3.41
CA SER A 86 -5.21 20.67 -2.05
C SER A 86 -5.92 21.81 -1.32
N ASP A 87 -6.35 21.54 -0.09
CA ASP A 87 -6.86 22.57 0.82
C ASP A 87 -5.77 23.52 1.34
N LYS A 88 -4.50 23.17 1.12
CA LYS A 88 -3.32 23.96 1.53
C LYS A 88 -2.64 24.52 0.27
N PRO A 89 -2.10 25.76 0.33
CA PRO A 89 -1.27 26.28 -0.75
C PRO A 89 -0.04 25.39 -0.97
N MET A 90 0.03 24.75 -2.12
CA MET A 90 1.15 23.89 -2.53
C MET A 90 1.64 24.28 -3.92
N ALA A 91 2.93 24.07 -4.16
CA ALA A 91 3.47 24.21 -5.51
C ALA A 91 2.83 23.14 -6.43
N PRO A 92 2.63 23.44 -7.72
CA PRO A 92 2.23 22.44 -8.69
C PRO A 92 3.19 21.25 -8.68
N GLU A 93 2.65 20.04 -8.61
CA GLU A 93 3.41 18.79 -8.66
C GLU A 93 2.69 17.81 -9.57
N ALA A 94 3.38 17.27 -10.57
CA ALA A 94 2.83 16.22 -11.42
C ALA A 94 2.81 14.88 -10.67
N PRO A 95 1.89 13.94 -11.02
CA PRO A 95 1.96 12.59 -10.51
C PRO A 95 3.34 11.99 -10.77
N PRO A 96 4.08 11.54 -9.72
CA PRO A 96 5.45 11.08 -9.89
C PRO A 96 5.50 9.67 -10.49
N LEU A 97 6.66 9.28 -10.99
CA LEU A 97 6.92 7.92 -11.42
C LEU A 97 7.43 7.06 -10.26
N LEU A 98 7.20 5.76 -10.34
CA LEU A 98 7.77 4.81 -9.38
C LEU A 98 9.29 4.97 -9.26
N LYS A 99 10.00 5.16 -10.39
CA LYS A 99 11.46 5.38 -10.37
C LYS A 99 11.85 6.62 -9.54
N ASP A 100 11.05 7.68 -9.56
CA ASP A 100 11.38 8.91 -8.83
C ASP A 100 11.23 8.67 -7.31
N LEU A 101 10.24 7.88 -6.90
CA LEU A 101 10.10 7.41 -5.52
C LEU A 101 11.28 6.51 -5.12
N LEU A 102 11.70 5.60 -5.98
CA LEU A 102 12.83 4.70 -5.69
C LEU A 102 14.15 5.47 -5.57
N GLU A 103 14.37 6.52 -6.36
CA GLU A 103 15.50 7.43 -6.18
C GLU A 103 15.42 8.17 -4.84
N LEU A 104 14.27 8.70 -4.47
CA LEU A 104 14.05 9.31 -3.16
C LEU A 104 14.32 8.32 -2.01
N ALA A 105 13.83 7.08 -2.14
CA ALA A 105 13.98 6.04 -1.13
C ALA A 105 15.43 5.60 -0.88
N ARG A 106 16.38 5.93 -1.77
CA ARG A 106 17.82 5.73 -1.52
C ARG A 106 18.35 6.61 -0.39
N GLU A 107 17.76 7.78 -0.18
CA GLU A 107 18.11 8.67 0.94
C GLU A 107 17.66 8.10 2.29
N TYR A 108 16.72 7.12 2.28
CA TYR A 108 16.09 6.50 3.44
C TYR A 108 16.17 4.97 3.37
N PRO A 109 17.37 4.37 3.48
CA PRO A 109 17.58 2.94 3.23
C PRO A 109 16.87 2.03 4.23
N ASP A 110 16.51 2.53 5.40
CA ASP A 110 15.83 1.79 6.46
C ASP A 110 14.31 1.79 6.34
N VAL A 111 13.74 2.68 5.52
CA VAL A 111 12.29 2.75 5.29
C VAL A 111 11.87 1.65 4.33
N MET A 112 10.84 0.90 4.73
CA MET A 112 10.25 -0.14 3.89
C MET A 112 9.28 0.44 2.88
N LEU A 113 9.05 -0.30 1.80
CA LEU A 113 8.19 0.08 0.70
C LEU A 113 7.01 -0.91 0.63
N ASN A 114 5.78 -0.43 0.73
CA ASN A 114 4.57 -1.20 0.49
C ASN A 114 3.96 -0.71 -0.83
N ILE A 115 4.12 -1.50 -1.88
CA ILE A 115 3.75 -1.12 -3.25
C ILE A 115 2.48 -1.84 -3.65
N GLU A 116 1.38 -1.10 -3.76
CA GLU A 116 0.10 -1.66 -4.19
C GLU A 116 -0.03 -1.62 -5.72
N PHE A 117 -0.28 -2.79 -6.31
CA PHE A 117 -0.48 -2.96 -7.75
C PHE A 117 -1.96 -2.75 -8.06
N LYS A 118 -2.27 -1.67 -8.77
CA LYS A 118 -3.66 -1.22 -9.02
C LYS A 118 -4.23 -1.62 -10.38
N ASP A 119 -3.42 -2.16 -11.27
CA ASP A 119 -3.91 -2.68 -12.55
C ASP A 119 -4.24 -4.16 -12.38
N TYR A 120 -5.54 -4.48 -12.46
CA TYR A 120 -6.05 -5.81 -12.18
C TYR A 120 -6.33 -6.61 -13.44
N PRO A 121 -6.13 -7.96 -13.44
CA PRO A 121 -6.38 -8.83 -14.57
C PRO A 121 -7.89 -9.12 -14.70
N THR A 122 -8.64 -8.11 -15.13
CA THR A 122 -10.06 -8.23 -15.49
C THR A 122 -10.22 -8.60 -16.94
N GLU A 123 -11.43 -9.03 -17.36
CA GLU A 123 -11.71 -9.42 -18.74
C GLU A 123 -11.25 -8.35 -19.74
N GLY A 124 -10.37 -8.76 -20.65
CA GLY A 124 -9.77 -7.88 -21.66
C GLY A 124 -8.62 -6.99 -21.19
N ASN A 125 -8.21 -7.09 -19.92
CA ASN A 125 -7.10 -6.30 -19.34
C ASN A 125 -5.98 -7.18 -18.75
N GLU A 126 -6.05 -8.50 -18.93
CA GLU A 126 -5.13 -9.44 -18.26
C GLU A 126 -3.69 -9.21 -18.67
N GLU A 127 -3.42 -9.09 -19.97
CA GLU A 127 -2.05 -8.89 -20.50
C GLU A 127 -1.45 -7.58 -20.00
N PHE A 128 -2.24 -6.51 -19.99
CA PHE A 128 -1.80 -5.21 -19.47
C PHE A 128 -1.45 -5.27 -17.97
N ALA A 129 -2.32 -5.88 -17.16
CA ALA A 129 -2.12 -6.01 -15.71
C ALA A 129 -0.87 -6.83 -15.37
N TYR A 130 -0.65 -7.97 -16.02
CA TYR A 130 0.54 -8.79 -15.81
C TYR A 130 1.80 -8.12 -16.34
N THR A 131 1.71 -7.36 -17.44
CA THR A 131 2.84 -6.53 -17.95
C THR A 131 3.20 -5.45 -16.95
N CYS A 132 2.21 -4.73 -16.40
CA CYS A 132 2.43 -3.75 -15.34
C CYS A 132 3.09 -4.39 -14.11
N ALA A 133 2.53 -5.50 -13.61
CA ALA A 133 3.08 -6.21 -12.45
C ALA A 133 4.53 -6.65 -12.68
N ALA A 134 4.85 -7.16 -13.87
CA ALA A 134 6.21 -7.55 -14.23
C ALA A 134 7.16 -6.34 -14.27
N ALA A 135 6.73 -5.23 -14.87
CA ALA A 135 7.53 -4.02 -14.96
C ALA A 135 7.84 -3.41 -13.57
N ILE A 136 6.86 -3.42 -12.66
CA ILE A 136 7.07 -2.99 -11.27
C ILE A 136 8.13 -3.85 -10.61
N CYS A 137 7.98 -5.18 -10.63
CA CYS A 137 8.91 -6.10 -9.98
C CYS A 137 10.33 -6.01 -10.57
N ASP A 138 10.46 -5.93 -11.89
CA ASP A 138 11.76 -5.81 -12.57
C ASP A 138 12.45 -4.51 -12.17
N MET A 139 11.73 -3.39 -12.07
CA MET A 139 12.27 -2.11 -11.58
C MET A 139 12.70 -2.20 -10.12
N LEU A 140 11.92 -2.82 -9.23
CA LEU A 140 12.28 -2.99 -7.82
C LEU A 140 13.57 -3.82 -7.66
N VAL A 141 13.74 -4.85 -8.49
CA VAL A 141 14.97 -5.66 -8.52
C VAL A 141 16.16 -4.85 -9.07
N GLU A 142 15.97 -4.07 -10.14
CA GLU A 142 17.00 -3.19 -10.70
C GLU A 142 17.52 -2.18 -9.66
N TYR A 143 16.61 -1.66 -8.83
CA TYR A 143 16.96 -0.74 -7.74
C TYR A 143 17.52 -1.43 -6.48
N GLY A 144 17.47 -2.76 -6.41
CA GLY A 144 17.99 -3.56 -5.30
C GLY A 144 17.21 -3.36 -3.99
N VAL A 145 15.90 -3.12 -4.10
CA VAL A 145 15.01 -2.83 -2.94
C VAL A 145 14.07 -3.98 -2.61
N GLU A 146 14.15 -5.09 -3.32
CA GLU A 146 13.20 -6.20 -3.21
C GLU A 146 13.03 -6.73 -1.78
N LYS A 147 14.13 -6.81 -1.01
CA LYS A 147 14.09 -7.34 0.37
C LYS A 147 13.44 -6.41 1.40
N ARG A 148 13.25 -5.15 1.06
CA ARG A 148 12.53 -4.18 1.89
C ARG A 148 11.22 -3.73 1.25
N THR A 149 10.74 -4.48 0.25
CA THR A 149 9.49 -4.18 -0.46
C THR A 149 8.46 -5.25 -0.18
N TRP A 150 7.27 -4.80 0.16
CA TRP A 150 6.06 -5.61 0.21
C TRP A 150 5.23 -5.36 -1.03
N ILE A 151 4.91 -6.44 -1.72
CA ILE A 151 3.99 -6.44 -2.86
C ILE A 151 2.59 -6.54 -2.30
N ASN A 152 1.76 -5.58 -2.67
CA ASN A 152 0.39 -5.44 -2.21
C ASN A 152 -0.57 -5.45 -3.41
N SER A 153 -1.66 -6.17 -3.32
CA SER A 153 -2.75 -6.13 -4.31
C SER A 153 -4.04 -6.72 -3.74
N PHE A 154 -5.18 -6.13 -4.10
CA PHE A 154 -6.49 -6.77 -3.89
C PHE A 154 -6.75 -7.95 -4.83
N SER A 155 -5.92 -8.14 -5.86
CA SER A 155 -6.03 -9.27 -6.78
C SER A 155 -5.10 -10.41 -6.37
N GLY A 156 -5.67 -11.52 -5.90
CA GLY A 156 -4.93 -12.74 -5.62
C GLY A 156 -4.17 -13.26 -6.83
N LYS A 157 -4.74 -13.11 -8.04
CA LYS A 157 -4.06 -13.49 -9.31
C LYS A 157 -2.75 -12.70 -9.52
N ILE A 158 -2.71 -11.41 -9.16
CA ILE A 158 -1.48 -10.61 -9.25
C ILE A 158 -0.46 -11.07 -8.21
N LEU A 159 -0.87 -11.24 -6.94
CA LEU A 159 0.02 -11.73 -5.90
C LEU A 159 0.61 -13.10 -6.27
N GLU A 160 -0.23 -14.02 -6.71
CA GLU A 160 0.17 -15.35 -7.15
C GLU A 160 1.13 -15.32 -8.35
N PHE A 161 0.85 -14.47 -9.36
CA PHE A 161 1.72 -14.28 -10.52
C PHE A 161 3.12 -13.81 -10.09
N VAL A 162 3.18 -12.80 -9.21
CA VAL A 162 4.45 -12.28 -8.69
C VAL A 162 5.17 -13.35 -7.89
N TYR A 163 4.48 -14.05 -6.99
CA TYR A 163 5.07 -15.12 -6.20
C TYR A 163 5.63 -16.26 -7.05
N LYS A 164 4.88 -16.72 -8.07
CA LYS A 164 5.34 -17.78 -8.99
C LYS A 164 6.60 -17.37 -9.76
N LYS A 165 6.78 -16.08 -10.06
CA LYS A 165 7.91 -15.59 -10.88
C LYS A 165 9.13 -15.15 -10.05
N TRP A 166 8.94 -14.47 -8.92
CA TRP A 166 10.03 -13.91 -8.11
C TRP A 166 10.21 -14.60 -6.75
N GLY A 167 9.22 -15.38 -6.29
CA GLY A 167 9.31 -16.16 -5.05
C GLY A 167 9.52 -15.27 -3.82
N GLU A 168 10.38 -15.73 -2.92
CA GLU A 168 10.71 -15.06 -1.64
C GLU A 168 11.67 -13.86 -1.79
N ARG A 169 11.82 -13.30 -3.00
CA ARG A 169 12.58 -12.05 -3.18
C ARG A 169 11.87 -10.85 -2.55
N PHE A 170 10.53 -10.87 -2.56
CA PHE A 170 9.67 -9.87 -1.98
C PHE A 170 8.95 -10.40 -0.76
N HIS A 171 8.40 -9.50 0.03
CA HIS A 171 7.35 -9.79 1.00
C HIS A 171 5.99 -9.59 0.35
N TYR A 172 4.97 -10.31 0.86
CA TYR A 172 3.62 -10.27 0.27
C TYR A 172 2.61 -9.80 1.29
N HIS A 173 1.82 -8.83 0.87
CA HIS A 173 0.74 -8.22 1.65
C HIS A 173 -0.60 -8.53 0.97
N GLY A 174 -1.43 -9.31 1.64
CA GLY A 174 -2.78 -9.65 1.20
C GLY A 174 -3.85 -9.00 2.09
N PHE A 175 -5.11 -9.17 1.69
CA PHE A 175 -6.27 -8.64 2.42
C PHE A 175 -7.08 -9.77 3.03
N TYR A 176 -7.38 -9.66 4.33
CA TYR A 176 -8.10 -10.66 5.09
C TYR A 176 -9.51 -10.16 5.45
N PRO A 177 -10.57 -10.99 5.32
CA PRO A 177 -10.53 -12.44 5.01
C PRO A 177 -10.13 -12.74 3.55
N TRP A 178 -9.44 -13.88 3.34
CA TRP A 178 -8.74 -14.21 2.09
C TRP A 178 -9.61 -14.20 0.82
N PHE A 179 -10.92 -14.45 0.93
CA PHE A 179 -11.79 -14.41 -0.23
C PHE A 179 -11.87 -13.03 -0.91
N ILE A 180 -11.44 -11.94 -0.22
CA ILE A 180 -11.32 -10.59 -0.80
C ILE A 180 -10.35 -10.58 -1.98
N LEU A 181 -9.32 -11.44 -1.96
CA LEU A 181 -8.33 -11.56 -3.01
C LEU A 181 -8.91 -12.15 -4.32
N GLY A 182 -10.13 -12.72 -4.27
CA GLY A 182 -10.77 -13.36 -5.42
C GLY A 182 -10.13 -14.70 -5.78
N ASP A 183 -10.31 -15.10 -7.05
CA ASP A 183 -9.81 -16.37 -7.54
C ASP A 183 -8.29 -16.43 -7.59
N MET A 184 -7.72 -17.49 -7.03
CA MET A 184 -6.31 -17.86 -7.09
C MET A 184 -6.15 -19.37 -6.91
N GLU A 185 -5.04 -19.92 -7.38
CA GLU A 185 -4.76 -21.37 -7.30
C GLU A 185 -4.05 -21.74 -5.99
N LEU A 186 -3.14 -20.86 -5.52
CA LEU A 186 -2.38 -21.05 -4.29
C LEU A 186 -3.18 -20.57 -3.09
N ASP A 187 -3.04 -21.30 -1.98
CA ASP A 187 -3.51 -20.80 -0.67
C ASP A 187 -2.66 -19.59 -0.28
N PRO A 188 -3.26 -18.40 -0.04
CA PRO A 188 -2.52 -17.21 0.39
C PRO A 188 -1.67 -17.44 1.62
N GLU A 189 -2.09 -18.31 2.53
CA GLU A 189 -1.32 -18.64 3.75
C GLU A 189 0.03 -19.33 3.48
N CYS A 190 0.26 -19.79 2.24
CA CYS A 190 1.55 -20.39 1.87
C CYS A 190 2.64 -19.37 1.54
N PHE A 191 2.28 -18.09 1.27
CA PHE A 191 3.25 -17.10 0.80
C PHE A 191 3.01 -15.67 1.26
N VAL A 192 1.84 -15.34 1.82
CA VAL A 192 1.55 -14.00 2.32
C VAL A 192 2.19 -13.82 3.70
N ASP A 193 2.97 -12.75 3.87
CA ASP A 193 3.62 -12.41 5.14
C ASP A 193 2.73 -11.52 6.01
N VAL A 194 1.87 -10.70 5.39
CA VAL A 194 1.04 -9.70 6.06
C VAL A 194 -0.39 -9.76 5.57
N ALA A 195 -1.32 -9.75 6.51
CA ALA A 195 -2.76 -9.71 6.28
C ALA A 195 -3.33 -8.37 6.71
N CYS A 196 -3.76 -7.54 5.75
CA CYS A 196 -4.50 -6.32 6.04
C CYS A 196 -5.92 -6.67 6.49
N MET A 197 -6.22 -6.38 7.74
CA MET A 197 -7.47 -6.72 8.39
C MET A 197 -8.59 -5.79 7.93
N GLN A 198 -9.54 -6.33 7.14
CA GLN A 198 -10.62 -5.52 6.58
C GLN A 198 -11.83 -5.50 7.51
N HIS A 199 -12.22 -4.31 7.95
CA HIS A 199 -13.44 -4.10 8.76
C HIS A 199 -14.72 -3.94 7.90
N ARG A 200 -14.55 -3.77 6.58
CA ARG A 200 -15.65 -3.67 5.61
C ARG A 200 -15.30 -4.41 4.33
N TYR A 201 -16.15 -5.32 3.92
CA TYR A 201 -15.99 -6.09 2.67
C TYR A 201 -17.33 -6.60 2.17
N GLN A 202 -17.40 -7.05 0.93
CA GLN A 202 -18.54 -7.76 0.38
C GLN A 202 -18.25 -9.27 0.48
N ASN A 203 -19.20 -10.02 1.08
CA ASN A 203 -19.07 -11.48 1.21
C ASN A 203 -19.38 -12.19 -0.13
N ALA A 204 -19.23 -13.51 -0.15
CA ALA A 204 -19.48 -14.32 -1.34
C ALA A 204 -20.95 -14.25 -1.85
N ASP A 205 -21.88 -13.89 -0.98
CA ASP A 205 -23.31 -13.73 -1.32
C ASP A 205 -23.64 -12.32 -1.79
N GLY A 206 -22.61 -11.42 -1.88
CA GLY A 206 -22.78 -10.03 -2.29
C GLY A 206 -23.25 -9.08 -1.18
N GLU A 207 -23.33 -9.55 0.06
CA GLU A 207 -23.74 -8.72 1.19
C GLU A 207 -22.56 -7.91 1.71
N VAL A 208 -22.80 -6.62 2.01
CA VAL A 208 -21.77 -5.76 2.64
C VAL A 208 -21.72 -6.09 4.14
N ILE A 209 -20.64 -6.71 4.55
CA ILE A 209 -20.30 -6.91 5.96
C ILE A 209 -19.52 -5.68 6.42
N LYS A 210 -19.93 -5.13 7.55
CA LYS A 210 -19.26 -3.98 8.15
C LYS A 210 -19.15 -4.20 9.66
N TYR A 211 -17.92 -4.23 10.15
CA TYR A 211 -17.61 -4.14 11.56
C TYR A 211 -17.46 -2.68 11.98
N GLU A 212 -17.42 -2.42 13.27
CA GLU A 212 -17.16 -1.08 13.78
C GLU A 212 -15.71 -0.67 13.49
N GLU A 213 -15.52 0.36 12.67
CA GLU A 213 -14.20 0.84 12.28
C GLU A 213 -13.32 1.23 13.48
N PRO A 214 -12.03 0.95 13.41
CA PRO A 214 -11.24 0.15 12.45
C PRO A 214 -11.25 -1.34 12.77
N MET A 215 -12.12 -1.79 13.64
CA MET A 215 -12.08 -3.11 14.24
C MET A 215 -12.63 -4.20 13.32
N CYS A 216 -11.94 -5.32 13.34
CA CYS A 216 -12.37 -6.62 12.82
C CYS A 216 -12.48 -7.63 13.98
N PRO A 217 -13.03 -8.83 13.78
CA PRO A 217 -13.16 -9.83 14.85
C PRO A 217 -11.81 -10.21 15.46
N GLN A 218 -11.71 -10.20 16.79
CA GLN A 218 -10.50 -10.58 17.52
C GLN A 218 -10.04 -12.00 17.19
N GLU A 219 -10.96 -12.91 16.98
CA GLU A 219 -10.70 -14.32 16.66
C GLU A 219 -9.93 -14.51 15.33
N TRP A 220 -9.82 -13.48 14.51
CA TRP A 220 -9.04 -13.54 13.26
C TRP A 220 -7.54 -13.44 13.48
N PHE A 221 -7.09 -12.85 14.60
CA PHE A 221 -5.67 -12.53 14.82
C PHE A 221 -4.84 -13.78 15.13
N GLN A 222 -5.24 -14.57 16.12
CA GLN A 222 -4.42 -15.69 16.58
C GLN A 222 -4.14 -16.74 15.50
N PRO A 223 -5.12 -17.16 14.65
CA PRO A 223 -4.85 -18.09 13.56
C PRO A 223 -3.82 -17.60 12.54
N LEU A 224 -3.76 -16.29 12.27
CA LEU A 224 -2.75 -15.69 11.39
C LEU A 224 -1.38 -15.69 12.06
N LEU A 225 -1.31 -15.25 13.31
CA LEU A 225 -0.07 -15.24 14.11
C LEU A 225 0.53 -16.64 14.27
N ASP A 226 -0.28 -17.68 14.49
CA ASP A 226 0.16 -19.06 14.59
C ASP A 226 0.82 -19.57 13.29
N LYS A 227 0.50 -18.96 12.15
CA LYS A 227 1.11 -19.23 10.83
C LYS A 227 2.26 -18.30 10.49
N GLY A 228 2.61 -17.36 11.38
CA GLY A 228 3.64 -16.35 11.15
C GLY A 228 3.20 -15.21 10.23
N ILE A 229 1.89 -15.07 9.98
CA ILE A 229 1.32 -13.99 9.18
C ILE A 229 1.01 -12.81 10.11
N MET A 230 1.54 -11.64 9.79
CA MET A 230 1.39 -10.43 10.60
C MET A 230 0.08 -9.70 10.30
N PRO A 231 -0.82 -9.51 11.29
CA PRO A 231 -1.99 -8.66 11.09
C PRO A 231 -1.59 -7.19 10.95
N LEU A 232 -2.06 -6.54 9.88
CA LEU A 232 -1.91 -5.12 9.62
C LEU A 232 -3.27 -4.44 9.73
N MET A 233 -3.33 -3.31 10.45
CA MET A 233 -4.55 -2.51 10.53
C MET A 233 -4.65 -1.56 9.34
N ALA A 234 -5.79 -1.61 8.65
CA ALA A 234 -6.09 -0.72 7.52
C ALA A 234 -6.20 0.74 7.98
N PRO A 235 -5.94 1.70 7.09
CA PRO A 235 -6.10 3.11 7.43
C PRO A 235 -7.56 3.42 7.75
N SER A 236 -7.79 3.99 8.91
CA SER A 236 -9.04 4.60 9.29
C SER A 236 -8.80 5.79 10.21
N LEU A 237 -9.84 6.61 10.41
CA LEU A 237 -9.70 7.88 11.10
C LEU A 237 -9.51 7.68 12.62
N GLN A 238 -8.51 8.35 13.19
CA GLN A 238 -8.27 8.82 14.58
C GLN A 238 -8.98 8.09 15.76
N GLU A 239 -9.16 6.76 15.68
CA GLU A 239 -9.74 6.02 16.79
C GLU A 239 -8.68 5.21 17.55
N TYR A 240 -7.66 5.88 18.10
CA TYR A 240 -6.53 5.27 18.80
C TYR A 240 -6.93 4.17 19.81
N PRO A 241 -7.97 4.33 20.66
CA PRO A 241 -8.34 3.26 21.58
C PRO A 241 -8.75 1.93 20.92
N LYS A 242 -9.19 1.97 19.67
CA LYS A 242 -9.50 0.75 18.91
C LYS A 242 -8.22 0.13 18.35
N TYR A 243 -7.28 0.93 17.85
CA TYR A 243 -5.96 0.45 17.46
C TYR A 243 -5.22 -0.19 18.62
N ASP A 244 -5.29 0.39 19.83
CA ASP A 244 -4.69 -0.16 21.04
C ASP A 244 -5.17 -1.58 21.34
N LYS A 245 -6.45 -1.86 21.13
CA LYS A 245 -6.99 -3.21 21.24
C LYS A 245 -6.37 -4.13 20.20
N ALA A 246 -6.30 -3.71 18.91
CA ALA A 246 -5.71 -4.51 17.85
C ALA A 246 -4.23 -4.79 18.13
N PHE A 247 -3.48 -3.81 18.64
CA PHE A 247 -2.09 -4.02 19.07
C PHE A 247 -2.00 -5.03 20.21
N SER A 248 -2.94 -4.99 21.18
CA SER A 248 -3.01 -5.97 22.26
C SER A 248 -3.35 -7.39 21.78
N TRP A 249 -3.96 -7.54 20.60
CA TRP A 249 -4.26 -8.82 19.96
C TRP A 249 -3.16 -9.30 19.01
N GLY A 250 -2.08 -8.52 18.85
CA GLY A 250 -0.89 -8.89 18.09
C GLY A 250 -0.74 -8.22 16.74
N SER A 251 -1.55 -7.18 16.42
CA SER A 251 -1.22 -6.33 15.27
C SER A 251 0.10 -5.61 15.54
N CYS A 252 1.02 -5.70 14.59
CA CYS A 252 2.34 -5.08 14.70
C CYS A 252 2.61 -4.06 13.60
N ILE A 253 1.60 -3.75 12.77
CA ILE A 253 1.72 -2.75 11.70
C ILE A 253 0.40 -1.98 11.61
N VAL A 254 0.51 -0.67 11.48
CA VAL A 254 -0.63 0.20 11.19
C VAL A 254 -0.35 1.02 9.93
N ASN A 255 -1.23 0.90 8.94
CA ASN A 255 -1.23 1.80 7.79
C ASN A 255 -2.11 3.00 8.12
N THR A 256 -1.62 4.23 8.01
CA THR A 256 -2.32 5.42 8.52
C THR A 256 -2.20 6.62 7.59
N ASP A 257 -3.27 7.41 7.54
CA ASP A 257 -3.27 8.73 6.88
C ASP A 257 -2.60 9.82 7.75
N GLU A 258 -2.39 9.55 9.06
CA GLU A 258 -1.87 10.49 10.04
C GLU A 258 -0.64 9.91 10.77
N PRO A 259 0.48 9.72 10.06
CA PRO A 259 1.65 9.04 10.62
C PRO A 259 2.30 9.80 11.78
N GLU A 260 2.27 11.15 11.78
CA GLU A 260 2.83 11.96 12.88
C GLU A 260 2.11 11.67 14.19
N ASP A 261 0.78 11.74 14.18
CA ASP A 261 -0.04 11.52 15.37
C ASP A 261 0.05 10.07 15.84
N MET A 262 0.11 9.11 14.90
CA MET A 262 0.28 7.70 15.24
C MET A 262 1.64 7.43 15.88
N LEU A 263 2.73 7.99 15.35
CA LEU A 263 4.06 7.88 15.94
C LEU A 263 4.10 8.46 17.36
N ALA A 264 3.48 9.64 17.56
CA ALA A 264 3.41 10.26 18.89
C ALA A 264 2.64 9.34 19.87
N HIS A 265 1.48 8.81 19.46
CA HIS A 265 0.67 7.91 20.27
C HIS A 265 1.43 6.62 20.65
N LEU A 266 2.08 5.98 19.69
CA LEU A 266 2.84 4.75 19.95
C LEU A 266 4.05 4.96 20.84
N ARG A 267 4.72 6.13 20.74
CA ARG A 267 5.81 6.53 21.66
C ARG A 267 5.32 6.68 23.09
N GLU A 268 4.16 7.32 23.28
CA GLU A 268 3.53 7.42 24.62
C GLU A 268 3.19 6.05 25.20
N MET A 269 2.80 5.09 24.37
CA MET A 269 2.53 3.72 24.79
C MET A 269 3.79 2.86 25.00
N GLY A 270 4.98 3.31 24.57
CA GLY A 270 6.22 2.52 24.59
C GLY A 270 6.21 1.36 23.57
N LEU A 271 5.49 1.53 22.47
CA LEU A 271 5.39 0.59 21.35
C LEU A 271 6.26 1.00 20.16
N HIS A 272 6.78 2.23 20.15
CA HIS A 272 7.69 2.79 19.14
C HIS A 272 8.75 3.66 19.82
N THR A 273 9.93 3.90 19.16
CA THR A 273 11.02 4.77 19.64
C THR A 273 10.92 6.21 19.16
#